data_8c92239e50dcb979bd80d34108d2a8f2
#
_entry.id   8c92239e50dcb979bd80d34108d2a8f2
#
_cell.length_a   1.000
_cell.length_b   1.000
_cell.length_c   1.000
_cell.angle_alpha   90.00
_cell.angle_beta   90.00
_cell.angle_gamma   90.00
#
_symmetry.space_group_name_H-M   'P 1'
#
loop_
_entity.id
_entity.type
_entity.pdbx_description
1 polymer ?
#
loop_
_entity_poly.entity_id
_entity_poly.type
_entity_poly.pdbx_seq_one_letter_code
_entity_poly.pdbx_strand_id
1 'polypeptide(L)' 'KMLFTGEAMTIIANGQPVKGVMMFFTNQETGSWSMISQYPDGMACLISNGLGFEPYSGINPEYNKFLNKKDEL' A
#
# COMPACT_ATOMS: atom_id res chain seq x y z
N LYS A 1 1.21 10.87 8.98
CA LYS A 1 2.29 10.21 9.70
C LYS A 1 2.81 9.01 8.92
N MET A 2 4.10 8.94 8.73
CA MET A 2 4.72 7.80 8.07
C MET A 2 4.88 6.66 9.07
N LEU A 3 4.29 5.49 8.76
CA LEU A 3 4.36 4.32 9.63
C LEU A 3 5.45 3.35 9.25
N PHE A 4 5.62 3.12 7.95
CA PHE A 4 6.56 2.13 7.46
C PHE A 4 7.34 2.68 6.28
N THR A 5 8.58 2.24 6.16
CA THR A 5 9.42 2.50 5.00
C THR A 5 10.28 1.27 4.74
N GLY A 6 10.66 1.07 3.50
CA GLY A 6 11.49 -0.07 3.15
C GLY A 6 11.94 -0.01 1.71
N GLU A 7 12.90 -0.86 1.37
CA GLU A 7 13.30 -1.01 -0.02
C GLU A 7 12.21 -1.73 -0.80
N ALA A 8 12.04 -1.33 -2.04
CA ALA A 8 11.07 -1.95 -2.92
C ALA A 8 11.65 -2.12 -4.31
N MET A 9 11.26 -3.19 -4.97
CA MET A 9 11.56 -3.42 -6.38
C MET A 9 10.28 -3.27 -7.17
N THR A 10 10.29 -2.39 -8.15
CA THR A 10 9.13 -2.14 -8.98
C THR A 10 9.50 -2.47 -10.43
N ILE A 11 8.66 -3.22 -11.10
CA ILE A 11 8.85 -3.52 -12.52
C ILE A 11 8.16 -2.42 -13.32
N ILE A 12 8.96 -1.65 -14.05
CA ILE A 12 8.43 -0.58 -14.89
C ILE A 12 7.97 -1.11 -16.24
N ALA A 13 7.42 -0.23 -17.07
CA ALA A 13 6.75 -0.62 -18.33
C ALA A 13 7.65 -1.39 -19.30
N ASN A 14 8.97 -1.19 -19.24
CA ASN A 14 9.90 -1.89 -20.11
C ASN A 14 10.31 -3.28 -19.57
N GLY A 15 9.72 -3.71 -18.46
CA GLY A 15 10.00 -5.01 -17.86
C GLY A 15 11.21 -5.07 -16.96
N GLN A 16 11.92 -3.96 -16.78
CA GLN A 16 13.11 -3.94 -15.93
C GLN A 16 12.77 -3.58 -14.50
N PRO A 17 13.42 -4.25 -13.52
CA PRO A 17 13.22 -3.87 -12.13
C PRO A 17 13.92 -2.56 -11.79
N VAL A 18 13.26 -1.73 -11.02
CA VAL A 18 13.81 -0.48 -10.50
C VAL A 18 13.75 -0.52 -8.99
N LYS A 19 14.89 -0.31 -8.34
CA LYS A 19 14.97 -0.27 -6.89
C LYS A 19 14.59 1.12 -6.41
N GLY A 20 13.74 1.17 -5.40
CA GLY A 20 13.32 2.42 -4.80
C GLY A 20 13.00 2.25 -3.33
N VAL A 21 12.29 3.22 -2.80
CA VAL A 21 11.86 3.21 -1.40
C VAL A 21 10.35 3.27 -1.36
N MET A 22 9.76 2.35 -0.61
CA MET A 22 8.32 2.35 -0.35
C MET A 22 8.06 3.04 0.98
N MET A 23 7.05 3.90 1.00
CA MET A 23 6.64 4.61 2.19
C MET A 23 5.14 4.45 2.39
N PHE A 24 4.75 4.19 3.62
CA PHE A 24 3.35 4.02 3.99
C PHE A 24 2.96 5.07 5.01
N PHE A 25 1.96 5.88 4.65
CA PHE A 25 1.48 6.99 5.48
C PHE A 25 0.06 6.73 5.91
N THR A 26 -0.27 7.15 7.13
CA THR A 26 -1.65 7.12 7.62
C THR A 26 -1.99 8.40 8.34
N ASN A 27 -3.29 8.71 8.34
CA ASN A 27 -3.88 9.68 9.23
C ASN A 27 -4.80 8.92 10.17
N GLN A 28 -4.37 8.77 11.42
CA GLN A 28 -5.08 7.94 12.39
C GLN A 28 -6.42 8.54 12.81
N GLU A 29 -6.59 9.85 12.66
CA GLU A 29 -7.85 10.51 13.00
C GLU A 29 -8.94 10.21 11.99
N THR A 30 -8.58 10.12 10.71
CA THR A 30 -9.57 9.90 9.65
C THR A 30 -9.57 8.48 9.11
N GLY A 31 -8.54 7.70 9.42
CA GLY A 31 -8.37 6.37 8.86
C GLY A 31 -7.88 6.36 7.42
N SER A 32 -7.51 7.51 6.86
CA SER A 32 -6.97 7.56 5.51
C SER A 32 -5.53 7.07 5.47
N TRP A 33 -5.14 6.51 4.33
CA TRP A 33 -3.78 6.00 4.16
C TRP A 33 -3.31 6.20 2.73
N SER A 34 -1.98 6.23 2.55
CA SER A 34 -1.36 6.35 1.25
C SER A 34 -0.10 5.51 1.19
N MET A 35 0.14 4.87 0.06
CA MET A 35 1.36 4.13 -0.20
C MET A 35 2.07 4.80 -1.36
N ILE A 36 3.32 5.18 -1.15
CA ILE A 36 4.12 5.95 -2.10
C ILE A 36 5.41 5.19 -2.37
N SER A 37 5.82 5.17 -3.63
CA SER A 37 7.11 4.64 -4.03
C SER A 37 7.97 5.77 -4.57
N GLN A 38 9.19 5.90 -4.06
CA GLN A 38 10.15 6.91 -4.49
C GLN A 38 11.32 6.24 -5.20
N TYR A 39 11.72 6.80 -6.32
CA TYR A 39 12.76 6.24 -7.18
C TYR A 39 14.06 7.01 -7.04
N PRO A 40 15.21 6.42 -7.50
CA PRO A 40 16.51 7.06 -7.32
C PRO A 40 16.66 8.42 -8.01
N ASP A 41 15.86 8.70 -9.04
CA ASP A 41 15.89 9.99 -9.73
C ASP A 41 15.16 11.10 -8.97
N GLY A 42 14.63 10.80 -7.79
CA GLY A 42 13.88 11.75 -6.98
C GLY A 42 12.39 11.79 -7.25
N MET A 43 11.92 11.07 -8.25
CA MET A 43 10.49 11.01 -8.55
C MET A 43 9.76 10.12 -7.55
N ALA A 44 8.56 10.52 -7.20
CA ALA A 44 7.69 9.75 -6.30
C ALA A 44 6.36 9.48 -6.98
N CYS A 45 5.85 8.27 -6.79
CA CYS A 45 4.57 7.87 -7.36
C CYS A 45 3.63 7.40 -6.28
N LEU A 46 2.39 7.87 -6.33
CA LEU A 46 1.34 7.34 -5.47
C LEU A 46 0.91 5.98 -6.04
N ILE A 47 1.16 4.93 -5.27
CA ILE A 47 0.82 3.58 -5.69
C ILE A 47 -0.64 3.27 -5.37
N SER A 48 -1.08 3.64 -4.16
CA SER A 48 -2.44 3.35 -3.73
C SER A 48 -2.79 4.24 -2.56
N ASN A 49 -4.07 4.52 -2.40
CA ASN A 49 -4.57 5.20 -1.22
C ASN A 49 -5.97 4.67 -0.90
N GLY A 50 -6.42 4.97 0.31
CA GLY A 50 -7.71 4.49 0.73
C GLY A 50 -8.13 5.03 2.08
N LEU A 51 -9.19 4.43 2.60
CA LEU A 51 -9.76 4.74 3.90
C LEU A 51 -9.84 3.47 4.73
N GLY A 52 -10.12 3.63 6.01
CA GLY A 52 -10.37 2.47 6.85
C GLY A 52 -9.12 1.72 7.27
N PHE A 53 -8.00 2.42 7.40
CA PHE A 53 -6.80 1.78 7.92
C PHE A 53 -7.03 1.31 9.36
N GLU A 54 -6.74 0.04 9.61
CA GLU A 54 -6.81 -0.54 10.95
C GLU A 54 -5.60 -1.45 11.17
N PRO A 55 -5.06 -1.49 12.40
CA PRO A 55 -4.05 -2.49 12.72
C PRO A 55 -4.62 -3.91 12.60
N TYR A 56 -3.81 -4.83 12.12
CA TYR A 56 -4.25 -6.22 12.01
C TYR A 56 -4.46 -6.82 13.39
N SER A 57 -5.69 -7.33 13.61
CA SER A 57 -6.09 -7.91 14.88
C SER A 57 -6.47 -9.39 14.76
N GLY A 58 -6.22 -9.99 13.60
CA GLY A 58 -6.64 -11.37 13.35
C GLY A 58 -8.05 -11.48 12.76
N ILE A 59 -8.81 -10.40 12.81
CA ILE A 59 -10.15 -10.34 12.23
C ILE A 59 -10.22 -9.08 11.37
N ASN A 60 -10.45 -9.24 10.07
CA ASN A 60 -10.59 -8.14 9.16
C ASN A 60 -11.90 -8.29 8.39
N PRO A 61 -12.94 -7.51 8.74
CA PRO A 61 -14.24 -7.65 8.09
C PRO A 61 -14.20 -7.42 6.58
N GLU A 62 -13.40 -6.46 6.12
CA GLU A 62 -13.30 -6.18 4.69
C GLU A 62 -12.65 -7.34 3.94
N TYR A 63 -11.62 -7.93 4.52
CA TYR A 63 -10.96 -9.08 3.93
C TYR A 63 -11.88 -10.30 3.89
N ASN A 64 -12.62 -10.52 4.97
CA ASN A 64 -13.57 -11.62 5.03
C ASN A 64 -14.68 -11.47 4.00
N LYS A 65 -15.18 -10.25 3.80
CA LYS A 65 -16.15 -9.98 2.74
C LYS A 65 -15.60 -10.29 1.36
N PHE A 66 -14.36 -9.93 1.12
CA PHE A 66 -13.70 -10.21 -0.15
C PHE A 66 -13.56 -11.72 -0.38
N LEU A 67 -13.16 -12.47 0.64
CA LEU A 67 -13.03 -13.91 0.54
C LEU A 67 -14.37 -14.58 0.27
N ASN A 68 -15.43 -14.14 0.94
CA ASN A 68 -16.75 -14.70 0.73
C ASN A 68 -17.24 -14.49 -0.70
N LYS A 69 -17.02 -13.29 -1.26
CA LYS A 69 -17.35 -13.03 -2.65
C LYS A 69 -16.57 -13.90 -3.60
N LYS A 70 -15.30 -14.13 -3.30
CA LYS A 70 -14.45 -14.96 -4.14
C LYS A 70 -14.89 -16.41 -4.14
N ASP A 71 -15.37 -16.89 -3.00
CA ASP A 71 -15.87 -18.26 -2.88
C ASP A 71 -17.16 -18.48 -3.64
N GLU A 72 -17.93 -17.42 -3.85
CA GLU A 72 -19.15 -17.47 -4.64
C GLU A 72 -18.91 -17.56 -6.14
N LEU A 73 -17.71 -17.30 -6.56
CA LEU A 73 -17.35 -17.38 -7.98
C LEU A 73 -16.90 -18.79 -8.36
#